data_26ce91da3c6f15a6c20b5bf8eb651267
#
_entry.id   26ce91da3c6f15a6c20b5bf8eb651267
#
_cell.length_a   1.000
_cell.length_b   1.000
_cell.length_c   1.000
_cell.angle_alpha   90.00
_cell.angle_beta   90.00
_cell.angle_gamma   90.00
#
_symmetry.space_group_name_H-M   'P 1'
#
loop_
_entity.id
_entity.type
_entity.pdbx_description
1 polymer ?
#
loop_
_entity_poly.entity_id
_entity_poly.type
_entity_poly.pdbx_seq_one_letter_code
_entity_poly.pdbx_strand_id
1 'polypeptide(L)'
;MTLDVPVNQGHVPPGSVACCLVGVTAVADGIAGHSLSNFGALPPEINSGRMYSGPGSGPLMAAAAAWDGLAAELSSAATGYGAAISELTNMRWWSGPASDSMVAAVLPFVGWLSTTATLAEQAAMQARAAAAAFEAAFAMTVPPPAIAANRTLLMTLVDTNWFGQNTPAIATTESQYAEMWAQDAAAMYGYASAAAPATVLTPFAPPPQTTNATGLVGHATAVAALRGQHSWAAAIPWSDIQKYWMMFLGALATAEGFIYDSGGLTLNALQFVGGMLWSTALAEAGAAEAAAGAGGAAGWSAWSQLGAGPV
;
A
#
# COMPACT_ATOMS: atom_id res chain seq x y z
N MET A 1 13.47 28.03 -0.59
CA MET A 1 13.73 27.01 0.44
C MET A 1 12.95 25.77 0.01
N THR A 2 13.54 24.98 -0.87
CA THR A 2 12.98 23.75 -1.43
C THR A 2 13.24 22.62 -0.45
N LEU A 3 12.18 22.11 0.15
CA LEU A 3 12.23 20.89 0.95
C LEU A 3 12.23 19.72 -0.04
N ASP A 4 13.42 19.17 -0.31
CA ASP A 4 13.58 17.86 -0.91
C ASP A 4 13.16 16.82 0.15
N VAL A 5 11.95 16.31 0.00
CA VAL A 5 11.51 15.11 0.72
C VAL A 5 11.97 13.92 -0.13
N PRO A 6 12.90 13.09 0.34
CA PRO A 6 13.24 11.87 -0.38
C PRO A 6 12.02 10.95 -0.36
N VAL A 7 11.42 10.73 -1.52
CA VAL A 7 10.45 9.66 -1.73
C VAL A 7 11.23 8.35 -1.59
N ASN A 8 11.19 7.80 -0.38
CA ASN A 8 11.66 6.44 -0.12
C ASN A 8 10.73 5.50 -0.90
N GLN A 9 11.11 5.14 -2.11
CA GLN A 9 10.54 4.03 -2.85
C GLN A 9 10.96 2.75 -2.14
N GLY A 10 10.33 2.48 -1.01
CA GLY A 10 10.34 1.18 -0.37
C GLY A 10 9.74 0.20 -1.36
N HIS A 11 10.62 -0.46 -2.12
CA HIS A 11 10.28 -1.62 -2.92
C HIS A 11 9.79 -2.70 -1.96
N VAL A 12 8.47 -2.75 -1.74
CA VAL A 12 7.81 -3.87 -1.08
C VAL A 12 7.91 -5.04 -2.05
N PRO A 13 8.67 -6.09 -1.74
CA PRO A 13 8.78 -7.22 -2.65
C PRO A 13 7.38 -7.82 -2.83
N PRO A 14 6.98 -8.20 -4.05
CA PRO A 14 5.64 -8.72 -4.35
C PRO A 14 5.28 -10.03 -3.64
N GLY A 15 6.15 -10.53 -2.77
CA GLY A 15 5.96 -11.76 -2.00
C GLY A 15 5.32 -11.61 -0.62
N SER A 16 5.30 -10.42 0.01
CA SER A 16 4.85 -10.33 1.41
C SER A 16 3.33 -10.28 1.58
N VAL A 17 2.59 -9.78 0.60
CA VAL A 17 1.12 -9.82 0.61
C VAL A 17 0.60 -11.18 0.10
N ALA A 18 1.36 -11.82 -0.80
CA ALA A 18 1.06 -13.17 -1.28
C ALA A 18 1.17 -14.24 -0.17
N CYS A 19 2.01 -14.04 0.84
CA CYS A 19 2.23 -15.04 1.89
C CYS A 19 1.03 -15.19 2.83
N CYS A 20 0.25 -14.12 3.10
CA CYS A 20 -0.97 -14.22 3.90
C CYS A 20 -2.14 -14.81 3.09
N LEU A 21 -2.21 -14.52 1.78
CA LEU A 21 -3.20 -15.13 0.87
C LEU A 21 -2.88 -16.61 0.61
N VAL A 22 -1.61 -16.99 0.53
CA VAL A 22 -1.18 -18.39 0.36
C VAL A 22 -1.59 -19.26 1.57
N GLY A 23 -1.65 -18.69 2.77
CA GLY A 23 -2.14 -19.41 3.95
C GLY A 23 -3.62 -19.79 3.84
N VAL A 24 -4.46 -18.88 3.34
CA VAL A 24 -5.92 -19.13 3.17
C VAL A 24 -6.18 -19.99 1.94
N THR A 25 -5.46 -19.78 0.84
CA THR A 25 -5.58 -20.63 -0.36
C THR A 25 -4.99 -22.01 -0.16
N ALA A 26 -3.90 -22.16 0.61
CA ALA A 26 -3.34 -23.48 0.92
C ALA A 26 -4.28 -24.34 1.79
N VAL A 27 -5.07 -23.72 2.68
CA VAL A 27 -6.14 -24.43 3.40
C VAL A 27 -7.31 -24.75 2.45
N ALA A 28 -7.65 -23.83 1.54
CA ALA A 28 -8.72 -24.03 0.56
C ALA A 28 -8.30 -25.02 -0.54
N ASP A 29 -7.06 -24.94 -1.05
CA ASP A 29 -6.50 -25.89 -2.03
C ASP A 29 -6.25 -27.27 -1.38
N GLY A 30 -5.89 -27.32 -0.12
CA GLY A 30 -5.85 -28.57 0.66
C GLY A 30 -7.24 -29.24 0.79
N ILE A 31 -8.32 -28.44 0.74
CA ILE A 31 -9.70 -28.95 0.80
C ILE A 31 -10.30 -29.13 -0.61
N ALA A 32 -9.96 -28.27 -1.57
CA ALA A 32 -10.52 -28.29 -2.92
C ALA A 32 -9.75 -29.20 -3.92
N GLY A 33 -8.46 -29.43 -3.69
CA GLY A 33 -7.63 -30.31 -4.52
C GLY A 33 -7.82 -31.81 -4.27
N HIS A 34 -8.43 -32.18 -3.15
CA HIS A 34 -8.92 -33.52 -2.91
C HIS A 34 -10.42 -33.51 -3.23
N SER A 35 -10.79 -34.05 -4.38
CA SER A 35 -12.18 -34.40 -4.76
C SER A 35 -12.99 -34.64 -3.50
N LEU A 36 -14.02 -33.78 -3.20
CA LEU A 36 -14.88 -33.77 -2.02
C LEU A 36 -14.52 -34.92 -1.09
N SER A 37 -13.53 -34.68 -0.22
CA SER A 37 -12.86 -35.74 0.53
C SER A 37 -13.97 -36.54 1.19
N ASN A 38 -14.10 -37.81 0.85
CA ASN A 38 -15.11 -38.65 1.48
C ASN A 38 -14.70 -38.88 2.93
N PHE A 39 -14.92 -37.85 3.77
CA PHE A 39 -14.57 -37.87 5.19
C PHE A 39 -15.18 -39.09 5.90
N GLY A 40 -16.34 -39.58 5.41
CA GLY A 40 -16.97 -40.80 5.88
C GLY A 40 -16.20 -42.08 5.58
N ALA A 41 -15.29 -42.07 4.59
CA ALA A 41 -14.43 -43.22 4.30
C ALA A 41 -13.14 -43.23 5.14
N LEU A 42 -12.81 -42.11 5.81
CA LEU A 42 -11.62 -41.98 6.64
C LEU A 42 -11.95 -42.33 8.08
N PRO A 43 -11.14 -43.21 8.75
CA PRO A 43 -11.35 -43.54 10.15
C PRO A 43 -11.17 -42.30 11.06
N PRO A 44 -11.76 -42.29 12.26
CA PRO A 44 -11.77 -41.15 13.15
C PRO A 44 -10.36 -40.71 13.55
N GLU A 45 -9.39 -41.60 13.62
CA GLU A 45 -7.98 -41.28 13.90
C GLU A 45 -7.41 -40.29 12.86
N ILE A 46 -7.82 -40.42 11.61
CA ILE A 46 -7.35 -39.54 10.52
C ILE A 46 -8.02 -38.16 10.57
N ASN A 47 -9.36 -38.14 10.69
CA ASN A 47 -10.13 -36.89 10.75
C ASN A 47 -9.77 -36.09 12.01
N SER A 48 -9.78 -36.73 13.17
CA SER A 48 -9.37 -36.15 14.45
C SER A 48 -7.89 -35.69 14.41
N GLY A 49 -6.99 -36.54 13.95
CA GLY A 49 -5.57 -36.20 13.84
C GLY A 49 -5.32 -34.95 12.98
N ARG A 50 -6.01 -34.81 11.86
CA ARG A 50 -5.92 -33.62 10.99
C ARG A 50 -6.40 -32.35 11.70
N MET A 51 -7.52 -32.43 12.41
CA MET A 51 -8.10 -31.29 13.12
C MET A 51 -7.20 -30.83 14.27
N TYR A 52 -6.58 -31.76 15.00
CA TYR A 52 -5.74 -31.46 16.15
C TYR A 52 -4.28 -31.11 15.81
N SER A 53 -3.80 -31.44 14.62
CA SER A 53 -2.42 -31.17 14.20
C SER A 53 -2.21 -29.75 13.61
N GLY A 54 -3.29 -29.00 13.35
CA GLY A 54 -3.23 -27.67 12.76
C GLY A 54 -2.85 -26.56 13.75
N PRO A 55 -2.55 -25.35 13.24
CA PRO A 55 -2.22 -24.20 14.07
C PRO A 55 -3.44 -23.56 14.78
N GLY A 56 -4.62 -24.13 14.63
CA GLY A 56 -5.88 -23.59 15.15
C GLY A 56 -6.40 -22.37 14.38
N SER A 57 -7.34 -21.65 14.99
CA SER A 57 -7.96 -20.44 14.45
C SER A 57 -7.08 -19.18 14.58
N GLY A 58 -6.01 -19.22 15.39
CA GLY A 58 -5.15 -18.08 15.71
C GLY A 58 -4.66 -17.29 14.48
N PRO A 59 -4.05 -17.94 13.49
CA PRO A 59 -3.58 -17.26 12.27
C PRO A 59 -4.69 -16.55 11.48
N LEU A 60 -5.90 -17.14 11.43
CA LEU A 60 -7.07 -16.53 10.77
C LEU A 60 -7.54 -15.27 11.51
N MET A 61 -7.55 -15.32 12.84
CA MET A 61 -7.90 -14.15 13.66
C MET A 61 -6.86 -13.04 13.56
N ALA A 62 -5.56 -13.40 13.49
CA ALA A 62 -4.50 -12.42 13.25
C ALA A 62 -4.62 -11.78 11.86
N ALA A 63 -4.94 -12.56 10.82
CA ALA A 63 -5.19 -12.03 9.49
C ALA A 63 -6.42 -11.11 9.47
N ALA A 64 -7.50 -11.47 10.16
CA ALA A 64 -8.68 -10.61 10.28
C ALA A 64 -8.34 -9.25 10.90
N ALA A 65 -7.56 -9.23 11.98
CA ALA A 65 -7.12 -7.99 12.62
C ALA A 65 -6.24 -7.12 11.69
N ALA A 66 -5.36 -7.75 10.90
CA ALA A 66 -4.55 -7.04 9.92
C ALA A 66 -5.40 -6.40 8.80
N TRP A 67 -6.42 -7.11 8.32
CA TRP A 67 -7.36 -6.59 7.33
C TRP A 67 -8.20 -5.43 7.88
N ASP A 68 -8.64 -5.48 9.14
CA ASP A 68 -9.33 -4.37 9.79
C ASP A 68 -8.43 -3.12 9.91
N GLY A 69 -7.16 -3.32 10.27
CA GLY A 69 -6.18 -2.24 10.33
C GLY A 69 -6.02 -1.57 8.97
N LEU A 70 -5.86 -2.37 7.90
CA LEU A 70 -5.77 -1.85 6.54
C LEU A 70 -7.05 -1.10 6.10
N ALA A 71 -8.23 -1.62 6.43
CA ALA A 71 -9.50 -0.98 6.13
C ALA A 71 -9.61 0.40 6.81
N ALA A 72 -9.23 0.48 8.08
CA ALA A 72 -9.23 1.74 8.83
C ALA A 72 -8.26 2.77 8.24
N GLU A 73 -7.06 2.36 7.85
CA GLU A 73 -6.07 3.24 7.21
C GLU A 73 -6.56 3.76 5.85
N LEU A 74 -7.13 2.88 5.01
CA LEU A 74 -7.69 3.27 3.72
C LEU A 74 -8.87 4.23 3.86
N SER A 75 -9.76 3.99 4.82
CA SER A 75 -10.90 4.87 5.13
C SER A 75 -10.42 6.24 5.65
N SER A 76 -9.42 6.26 6.52
CA SER A 76 -8.77 7.49 7.00
C SER A 76 -8.13 8.27 5.86
N ALA A 77 -7.40 7.58 4.96
CA ALA A 77 -6.81 8.19 3.77
C ALA A 77 -7.88 8.78 2.84
N ALA A 78 -8.97 8.06 2.57
CA ALA A 78 -10.07 8.55 1.75
C ALA A 78 -10.68 9.83 2.34
N THR A 79 -10.91 9.84 3.65
CA THR A 79 -11.43 11.01 4.39
C THR A 79 -10.45 12.18 4.32
N GLY A 80 -9.15 11.95 4.53
CA GLY A 80 -8.11 12.96 4.46
C GLY A 80 -7.99 13.59 3.07
N TYR A 81 -8.00 12.79 2.01
CA TYR A 81 -8.03 13.30 0.63
C TYR A 81 -9.28 14.12 0.35
N GLY A 82 -10.45 13.63 0.75
CA GLY A 82 -11.72 14.37 0.60
C GLY A 82 -11.69 15.71 1.32
N ALA A 83 -11.20 15.76 2.55
CA ALA A 83 -11.05 16.98 3.32
C ALA A 83 -10.10 17.98 2.67
N ALA A 84 -8.92 17.53 2.23
CA ALA A 84 -7.93 18.38 1.56
C ALA A 84 -8.47 18.98 0.25
N ILE A 85 -9.17 18.18 -0.56
CA ILE A 85 -9.83 18.66 -1.78
C ILE A 85 -10.89 19.72 -1.44
N SER A 86 -11.73 19.46 -0.45
CA SER A 86 -12.78 20.38 -0.01
C SER A 86 -12.18 21.70 0.50
N GLU A 87 -11.11 21.64 1.28
CA GLU A 87 -10.42 22.83 1.78
C GLU A 87 -9.87 23.67 0.65
N LEU A 88 -9.17 23.06 -0.30
CA LEU A 88 -8.59 23.76 -1.46
C LEU A 88 -9.65 24.45 -2.33
N THR A 89 -10.81 23.81 -2.51
CA THR A 89 -11.86 24.32 -3.43
C THR A 89 -12.86 25.23 -2.75
N ASN A 90 -13.23 24.99 -1.47
CA ASN A 90 -14.26 25.77 -0.77
C ASN A 90 -13.75 27.12 -0.25
N MET A 91 -12.49 27.28 0.10
CA MET A 91 -11.93 28.52 0.63
C MET A 91 -11.59 29.56 -0.44
N ARG A 92 -12.01 29.39 -1.69
CA ARG A 92 -11.68 30.26 -2.84
C ARG A 92 -10.18 30.48 -3.08
N TRP A 93 -9.33 29.68 -2.46
CA TRP A 93 -7.90 29.74 -2.70
C TRP A 93 -7.55 29.30 -4.10
N TRP A 94 -8.33 28.36 -4.62
CA TRP A 94 -8.14 27.84 -5.96
C TRP A 94 -9.49 27.51 -6.60
N SER A 95 -9.84 28.23 -7.69
CA SER A 95 -11.09 28.09 -8.43
C SER A 95 -10.84 28.18 -9.94
N GLY A 96 -11.81 27.72 -10.72
CA GLY A 96 -11.78 27.76 -12.18
C GLY A 96 -11.43 26.41 -12.81
N PRO A 97 -11.27 26.36 -14.15
CA PRO A 97 -11.19 25.10 -14.91
C PRO A 97 -10.08 24.14 -14.47
N ALA A 98 -8.96 24.68 -13.97
CA ALA A 98 -7.86 23.85 -13.45
C ALA A 98 -8.22 23.17 -12.13
N SER A 99 -8.92 23.87 -11.24
CA SER A 99 -9.47 23.30 -9.99
C SER A 99 -10.48 22.21 -10.29
N ASP A 100 -11.43 22.46 -11.19
CA ASP A 100 -12.46 21.51 -11.61
C ASP A 100 -11.83 20.23 -12.21
N SER A 101 -10.80 20.41 -13.04
CA SER A 101 -10.06 19.31 -13.65
C SER A 101 -9.33 18.47 -12.61
N MET A 102 -8.74 19.08 -11.58
CA MET A 102 -8.11 18.37 -10.47
C MET A 102 -9.12 17.57 -9.68
N VAL A 103 -10.24 18.18 -9.30
CA VAL A 103 -11.31 17.49 -8.57
C VAL A 103 -11.82 16.29 -9.36
N ALA A 104 -12.09 16.46 -10.66
CA ALA A 104 -12.55 15.37 -11.52
C ALA A 104 -11.53 14.23 -11.65
N ALA A 105 -10.23 14.52 -11.59
CA ALA A 105 -9.18 13.51 -11.65
C ALA A 105 -9.02 12.75 -10.32
N VAL A 106 -9.21 13.40 -9.17
CA VAL A 106 -8.92 12.83 -7.86
C VAL A 106 -10.13 12.14 -7.23
N LEU A 107 -11.36 12.60 -7.48
CA LEU A 107 -12.57 11.98 -6.92
C LEU A 107 -12.69 10.46 -7.19
N PRO A 108 -12.38 9.94 -8.40
CA PRO A 108 -12.38 8.49 -8.63
C PRO A 108 -11.39 7.73 -7.75
N PHE A 109 -10.25 8.33 -7.42
CA PHE A 109 -9.25 7.74 -6.54
C PHE A 109 -9.74 7.68 -5.07
N VAL A 110 -10.41 8.73 -4.59
CA VAL A 110 -11.05 8.74 -3.26
C VAL A 110 -12.14 7.66 -3.19
N GLY A 111 -12.95 7.53 -4.23
CA GLY A 111 -13.95 6.47 -4.34
C GLY A 111 -13.32 5.07 -4.35
N TRP A 112 -12.20 4.90 -5.05
CA TRP A 112 -11.46 3.64 -5.06
C TRP A 112 -10.90 3.30 -3.67
N LEU A 113 -10.34 4.27 -2.93
CA LEU A 113 -9.88 4.06 -1.55
C LEU A 113 -11.01 3.58 -0.65
N SER A 114 -12.18 4.21 -0.71
CA SER A 114 -13.35 3.83 0.09
C SER A 114 -13.84 2.43 -0.27
N THR A 115 -13.91 2.09 -1.56
CA THR A 115 -14.31 0.76 -2.03
C THR A 115 -13.30 -0.30 -1.57
N THR A 116 -12.01 0.00 -1.67
CA THR A 116 -10.94 -0.91 -1.25
C THR A 116 -10.97 -1.13 0.26
N ALA A 117 -11.29 -0.10 1.06
CA ALA A 117 -11.51 -0.23 2.50
C ALA A 117 -12.66 -1.21 2.81
N THR A 118 -13.80 -1.08 2.13
CA THR A 118 -14.93 -2.00 2.29
C THR A 118 -14.58 -3.43 1.91
N LEU A 119 -13.79 -3.65 0.86
CA LEU A 119 -13.32 -4.99 0.48
C LEU A 119 -12.37 -5.58 1.52
N ALA A 120 -11.53 -4.75 2.15
CA ALA A 120 -10.67 -5.19 3.25
C ALA A 120 -11.49 -5.58 4.49
N GLU A 121 -12.54 -4.84 4.84
CA GLU A 121 -13.50 -5.20 5.90
C GLU A 121 -14.19 -6.54 5.59
N GLN A 122 -14.60 -6.76 4.35
CA GLN A 122 -15.19 -8.03 3.92
C GLN A 122 -14.20 -9.19 4.08
N ALA A 123 -12.92 -8.99 3.71
CA ALA A 123 -11.89 -10.00 3.90
C ALA A 123 -11.66 -10.32 5.39
N ALA A 124 -11.71 -9.31 6.27
CA ALA A 124 -11.64 -9.50 7.73
C ALA A 124 -12.82 -10.33 8.24
N MET A 125 -14.04 -10.02 7.79
CA MET A 125 -15.23 -10.78 8.17
C MET A 125 -15.16 -12.24 7.70
N GLN A 126 -14.69 -12.49 6.48
CA GLN A 126 -14.51 -13.84 5.95
C GLN A 126 -13.47 -14.63 6.73
N ALA A 127 -12.34 -14.00 7.10
CA ALA A 127 -11.33 -14.65 7.95
C ALA A 127 -11.91 -15.04 9.33
N ARG A 128 -12.75 -14.20 9.93
CA ARG A 128 -13.45 -14.54 11.19
C ARG A 128 -14.46 -15.65 10.99
N ALA A 129 -15.19 -15.66 9.88
CA ALA A 129 -16.15 -16.73 9.59
C ALA A 129 -15.43 -18.08 9.42
N ALA A 130 -14.27 -18.10 8.73
CA ALA A 130 -13.43 -19.28 8.61
C ALA A 130 -12.90 -19.75 9.96
N ALA A 131 -12.47 -18.84 10.83
CA ALA A 131 -12.04 -19.15 12.19
C ALA A 131 -13.19 -19.78 13.03
N ALA A 132 -14.38 -19.19 12.95
CA ALA A 132 -15.56 -19.71 13.65
C ALA A 132 -15.98 -21.10 13.14
N ALA A 133 -15.88 -21.34 11.82
CA ALA A 133 -16.14 -22.65 11.23
C ALA A 133 -15.15 -23.72 11.76
N PHE A 134 -13.87 -23.34 11.86
CA PHE A 134 -12.85 -24.21 12.46
C PHE A 134 -13.16 -24.53 13.92
N GLU A 135 -13.43 -23.52 14.75
CA GLU A 135 -13.72 -23.71 16.18
C GLU A 135 -14.97 -24.59 16.40
N ALA A 136 -16.01 -24.40 15.60
CA ALA A 136 -17.20 -25.25 15.68
C ALA A 136 -16.89 -26.70 15.34
N ALA A 137 -16.12 -26.94 14.28
CA ALA A 137 -15.71 -28.31 13.90
C ALA A 137 -14.77 -28.94 14.93
N PHE A 138 -13.82 -28.15 15.44
CA PHE A 138 -12.89 -28.59 16.47
C PHE A 138 -13.63 -29.08 17.75
N ALA A 139 -14.63 -28.30 18.19
CA ALA A 139 -15.44 -28.63 19.34
C ALA A 139 -16.29 -29.93 19.15
N MET A 140 -16.63 -30.25 17.90
CA MET A 140 -17.39 -31.46 17.54
C MET A 140 -16.51 -32.67 17.31
N THR A 141 -15.21 -32.47 17.06
CA THR A 141 -14.28 -33.59 16.76
C THR A 141 -13.88 -34.32 18.00
N VAL A 142 -13.93 -35.64 17.94
CA VAL A 142 -13.52 -36.52 19.06
C VAL A 142 -12.02 -36.39 19.30
N PRO A 143 -11.57 -36.12 20.53
CA PRO A 143 -10.14 -36.01 20.83
C PRO A 143 -9.37 -37.31 20.51
N PRO A 144 -8.17 -37.25 19.90
CA PRO A 144 -7.37 -38.44 19.58
C PRO A 144 -7.14 -39.40 20.76
N PRO A 145 -6.92 -38.92 22.01
CA PRO A 145 -6.78 -39.82 23.15
C PRO A 145 -8.03 -40.65 23.45
N ALA A 146 -9.23 -40.13 23.21
CA ALA A 146 -10.48 -40.87 23.43
C ALA A 146 -10.62 -42.05 22.44
N ILE A 147 -10.27 -41.81 21.17
CA ILE A 147 -10.25 -42.83 20.13
C ILE A 147 -9.21 -43.92 20.50
N ALA A 148 -8.01 -43.53 20.89
CA ALA A 148 -6.95 -44.45 21.31
C ALA A 148 -7.36 -45.31 22.52
N ALA A 149 -8.03 -44.69 23.51
CA ALA A 149 -8.54 -45.43 24.70
C ALA A 149 -9.58 -46.47 24.30
N ASN A 150 -10.52 -46.13 23.41
CA ASN A 150 -11.50 -47.09 22.89
C ASN A 150 -10.82 -48.25 22.17
N ARG A 151 -9.83 -48.02 21.33
CA ARG A 151 -9.09 -49.07 20.61
C ARG A 151 -8.28 -49.95 21.58
N THR A 152 -7.64 -49.36 22.61
CA THR A 152 -6.92 -50.11 23.64
C THR A 152 -7.87 -51.00 24.45
N LEU A 153 -9.04 -50.46 24.84
CA LEU A 153 -10.06 -51.23 25.53
C LEU A 153 -10.54 -52.43 24.70
N LEU A 154 -10.82 -52.19 23.40
CA LEU A 154 -11.22 -53.23 22.47
C LEU A 154 -10.18 -54.37 22.46
N MET A 155 -8.90 -54.06 22.27
CA MET A 155 -7.83 -55.06 22.25
C MET A 155 -7.82 -55.88 23.57
N THR A 156 -7.92 -55.22 24.73
CA THR A 156 -7.95 -55.88 26.04
C THR A 156 -9.16 -56.83 26.17
N LEU A 157 -10.33 -56.37 25.71
CA LEU A 157 -11.55 -57.18 25.75
C LEU A 157 -11.46 -58.43 24.84
N VAL A 158 -10.86 -58.27 23.66
CA VAL A 158 -10.65 -59.40 22.72
C VAL A 158 -9.65 -60.40 23.28
N ASP A 159 -8.49 -59.93 23.80
CA ASP A 159 -7.43 -60.79 24.32
C ASP A 159 -7.87 -61.61 25.52
N THR A 160 -8.82 -61.08 26.31
CA THR A 160 -9.35 -61.75 27.49
C THR A 160 -10.66 -62.54 27.25
N ASN A 161 -11.15 -62.60 25.99
CA ASN A 161 -12.45 -63.17 25.64
C ASN A 161 -12.39 -64.73 25.41
N TRP A 162 -11.72 -65.47 26.26
CA TRP A 162 -11.47 -66.93 26.09
C TRP A 162 -12.73 -67.77 26.01
N PHE A 163 -13.79 -67.37 26.70
CA PHE A 163 -15.06 -68.11 26.78
C PHE A 163 -16.26 -67.34 26.22
N GLY A 164 -16.02 -66.25 25.52
CA GLY A 164 -17.06 -65.38 24.93
C GLY A 164 -17.75 -64.44 25.93
N GLN A 165 -17.25 -64.38 27.20
CA GLN A 165 -17.82 -63.52 28.25
C GLN A 165 -17.77 -62.00 27.96
N ASN A 166 -16.82 -61.58 27.16
CA ASN A 166 -16.66 -60.13 26.79
C ASN A 166 -17.41 -59.77 25.54
N THR A 167 -18.07 -60.71 24.85
CA THR A 167 -18.74 -60.40 23.54
C THR A 167 -19.69 -59.20 23.59
N PRO A 168 -20.55 -58.99 24.60
CA PRO A 168 -21.38 -57.79 24.68
C PRO A 168 -20.60 -56.51 24.83
N ALA A 169 -19.51 -56.56 25.65
CA ALA A 169 -18.65 -55.39 25.86
C ALA A 169 -17.86 -55.02 24.58
N ILE A 170 -17.39 -56.03 23.83
CA ILE A 170 -16.75 -55.85 22.51
C ILE A 170 -17.72 -55.14 21.54
N ALA A 171 -18.96 -55.64 21.44
CA ALA A 171 -19.99 -55.07 20.58
C ALA A 171 -20.30 -53.60 20.94
N THR A 172 -20.37 -53.29 22.26
CA THR A 172 -20.57 -51.90 22.73
C THR A 172 -19.38 -51.02 22.36
N THR A 173 -18.14 -51.51 22.55
CA THR A 173 -16.92 -50.73 22.22
C THR A 173 -16.80 -50.46 20.70
N GLU A 174 -17.20 -51.41 19.86
CA GLU A 174 -17.28 -51.26 18.42
C GLU A 174 -18.37 -50.27 18.00
N SER A 175 -19.54 -50.31 18.65
CA SER A 175 -20.61 -49.31 18.41
C SER A 175 -20.15 -47.91 18.75
N GLN A 176 -19.46 -47.70 19.89
CA GLN A 176 -18.89 -46.40 20.26
C GLN A 176 -17.87 -45.90 19.23
N TYR A 177 -17.05 -46.80 18.68
CA TYR A 177 -16.13 -46.43 17.62
C TYR A 177 -16.84 -45.98 16.34
N ALA A 178 -17.90 -46.68 15.94
CA ALA A 178 -18.72 -46.29 14.79
C ALA A 178 -19.38 -44.92 15.02
N GLU A 179 -19.83 -44.62 16.25
CA GLU A 179 -20.36 -43.31 16.63
C GLU A 179 -19.30 -42.22 16.53
N MET A 180 -18.08 -42.44 17.03
CA MET A 180 -16.94 -41.49 16.89
C MET A 180 -16.59 -41.26 15.42
N TRP A 181 -16.62 -42.32 14.60
CA TRP A 181 -16.38 -42.17 13.15
C TRP A 181 -17.44 -41.31 12.49
N ALA A 182 -18.73 -41.56 12.76
CA ALA A 182 -19.81 -40.76 12.21
C ALA A 182 -19.75 -39.29 12.68
N GLN A 183 -19.41 -39.06 13.96
CA GLN A 183 -19.27 -37.76 14.55
C GLN A 183 -18.14 -36.95 13.87
N ASP A 184 -16.95 -37.53 13.73
CA ASP A 184 -15.81 -36.87 13.11
C ASP A 184 -16.05 -36.58 11.62
N ALA A 185 -16.68 -37.51 10.90
CA ALA A 185 -17.08 -37.28 9.51
C ALA A 185 -18.07 -36.11 9.40
N ALA A 186 -19.07 -36.06 10.29
CA ALA A 186 -20.04 -34.95 10.32
C ALA A 186 -19.37 -33.61 10.65
N ALA A 187 -18.43 -33.56 11.58
CA ALA A 187 -17.66 -32.37 11.93
C ALA A 187 -16.87 -31.86 10.72
N MET A 188 -16.21 -32.74 9.98
CA MET A 188 -15.43 -32.37 8.77
C MET A 188 -16.31 -31.90 7.61
N TYR A 189 -17.45 -32.52 7.37
CA TYR A 189 -18.42 -32.05 6.38
C TYR A 189 -19.01 -30.68 6.77
N GLY A 190 -19.33 -30.49 8.04
CA GLY A 190 -19.78 -29.22 8.60
C GLY A 190 -18.74 -28.13 8.41
N TYR A 191 -17.47 -28.42 8.72
CA TYR A 191 -16.35 -27.50 8.48
C TYR A 191 -16.22 -27.12 7.00
N ALA A 192 -16.21 -28.09 6.10
CA ALA A 192 -16.08 -27.83 4.67
C ALA A 192 -17.22 -26.94 4.14
N SER A 193 -18.47 -27.20 4.56
CA SER A 193 -19.63 -26.41 4.14
C SER A 193 -19.64 -24.99 4.72
N ALA A 194 -19.25 -24.82 6.00
CA ALA A 194 -19.22 -23.54 6.68
C ALA A 194 -18.03 -22.66 6.23
N ALA A 195 -16.89 -23.26 5.88
CA ALA A 195 -15.72 -22.56 5.40
C ALA A 195 -15.81 -22.16 3.91
N ALA A 196 -16.60 -22.86 3.10
CA ALA A 196 -16.68 -22.60 1.64
C ALA A 196 -17.03 -21.13 1.29
N PRO A 197 -18.03 -20.47 1.91
CA PRO A 197 -18.32 -19.05 1.62
C PRO A 197 -17.17 -18.13 1.99
N ALA A 198 -16.38 -18.44 3.01
CA ALA A 198 -15.27 -17.63 3.47
C ALA A 198 -14.09 -17.64 2.49
N THR A 199 -14.03 -18.58 1.55
CA THR A 199 -12.97 -18.65 0.51
C THR A 199 -13.29 -17.84 -0.74
N VAL A 200 -14.52 -17.35 -0.89
CA VAL A 200 -14.94 -16.55 -2.04
C VAL A 200 -14.57 -15.08 -1.81
N LEU A 201 -13.34 -14.71 -2.13
CA LEU A 201 -12.84 -13.35 -1.99
C LEU A 201 -13.15 -12.53 -3.24
N THR A 202 -13.63 -11.30 -3.05
CA THR A 202 -13.79 -10.34 -4.15
C THR A 202 -12.41 -9.78 -4.53
N PRO A 203 -11.99 -9.85 -5.81
CA PRO A 203 -10.69 -9.34 -6.22
C PRO A 203 -10.61 -7.82 -6.09
N PHE A 204 -9.45 -7.31 -5.67
CA PHE A 204 -9.16 -5.89 -5.61
C PHE A 204 -8.93 -5.32 -7.02
N ALA A 205 -9.58 -4.19 -7.33
CA ALA A 205 -9.33 -3.47 -8.56
C ALA A 205 -8.06 -2.59 -8.44
N PRO A 206 -7.28 -2.41 -9.52
CA PRO A 206 -6.18 -1.47 -9.54
C PRO A 206 -6.67 -0.03 -9.36
N PRO A 207 -5.84 0.88 -8.80
CA PRO A 207 -6.22 2.28 -8.62
C PRO A 207 -6.45 2.96 -9.97
N PRO A 208 -7.40 3.91 -10.06
CA PRO A 208 -7.61 4.70 -11.27
C PRO A 208 -6.40 5.62 -11.52
N GLN A 209 -6.14 5.89 -12.79
CA GLN A 209 -5.09 6.83 -13.17
C GLN A 209 -5.53 8.26 -12.88
N THR A 210 -4.77 8.97 -12.04
CA THR A 210 -5.03 10.37 -11.66
C THR A 210 -4.20 11.36 -12.48
N THR A 211 -3.22 10.89 -13.26
CA THR A 211 -2.33 11.70 -14.08
C THR A 211 -2.51 11.40 -15.56
N ASN A 212 -2.46 12.46 -16.37
CA ASN A 212 -2.49 12.36 -17.82
C ASN A 212 -1.10 12.64 -18.39
N ALA A 213 -0.40 11.60 -18.87
CA ALA A 213 0.93 11.73 -19.46
C ALA A 213 0.95 12.68 -20.67
N THR A 214 -0.11 12.67 -21.50
CA THR A 214 -0.25 13.59 -22.64
C THR A 214 -0.43 15.03 -22.17
N GLY A 215 -1.13 15.24 -21.05
CA GLY A 215 -1.30 16.56 -20.43
C GLY A 215 0.01 17.14 -19.91
N LEU A 216 0.92 16.32 -19.40
CA LEU A 216 2.26 16.76 -18.96
C LEU A 216 3.08 17.33 -20.11
N VAL A 217 3.04 16.70 -21.29
CA VAL A 217 3.71 17.21 -22.50
C VAL A 217 3.07 18.53 -22.95
N GLY A 218 1.73 18.61 -22.97
CA GLY A 218 0.99 19.83 -23.28
C GLY A 218 1.29 20.98 -22.31
N HIS A 219 1.42 20.68 -21.02
CA HIS A 219 1.80 21.66 -20.00
C HIS A 219 3.23 22.18 -20.23
N ALA A 220 4.18 21.30 -20.51
CA ALA A 220 5.56 21.70 -20.79
C ALA A 220 5.66 22.62 -22.01
N THR A 221 4.91 22.34 -23.09
CA THR A 221 4.85 23.19 -24.28
C THR A 221 4.17 24.55 -24.02
N ALA A 222 3.09 24.54 -23.20
CA ALA A 222 2.41 25.78 -22.82
C ALA A 222 3.32 26.69 -21.95
N VAL A 223 4.05 26.11 -21.00
CA VAL A 223 5.02 26.85 -20.18
C VAL A 223 6.18 27.39 -21.04
N ALA A 224 6.67 26.62 -22.01
CA ALA A 224 7.69 27.07 -22.93
C ALA A 224 7.20 28.24 -23.81
N ALA A 225 5.94 28.15 -24.28
CA ALA A 225 5.32 29.24 -25.06
C ALA A 225 5.15 30.51 -24.22
N LEU A 226 4.73 30.40 -22.95
CA LEU A 226 4.65 31.56 -22.04
C LEU A 226 6.02 32.18 -21.76
N ARG A 227 7.06 31.37 -21.59
CA ARG A 227 8.44 31.87 -21.45
C ARG A 227 8.92 32.59 -22.71
N GLY A 228 8.54 32.09 -23.89
CA GLY A 228 8.84 32.74 -25.17
C GLY A 228 8.13 34.09 -25.35
N GLN A 229 6.91 34.24 -24.84
CA GLN A 229 6.12 35.47 -24.91
C GLN A 229 6.57 36.53 -23.88
N HIS A 230 7.18 36.14 -22.78
CA HIS A 230 7.65 37.03 -21.72
C HIS A 230 9.16 37.28 -21.78
N SER A 231 9.76 37.24 -22.96
CA SER A 231 11.15 37.69 -23.15
C SER A 231 11.26 39.23 -23.15
N TRP A 232 10.64 39.89 -22.15
CA TRP A 232 10.86 41.31 -21.89
C TRP A 232 12.35 41.59 -21.66
N ALA A 233 13.10 40.61 -21.18
CA ALA A 233 14.55 40.69 -21.05
C ALA A 233 15.27 40.79 -22.39
N ALA A 234 14.68 40.31 -23.49
CA ALA A 234 15.21 40.51 -24.85
C ALA A 234 14.78 41.83 -25.48
N ALA A 235 13.79 42.51 -24.91
CA ALA A 235 13.24 43.76 -25.44
C ALA A 235 13.99 45.02 -24.92
N ILE A 236 14.81 44.93 -23.87
CA ILE A 236 15.62 46.03 -23.36
C ILE A 236 17.08 45.77 -23.77
N PRO A 237 17.63 46.55 -24.74
CA PRO A 237 19.04 46.40 -25.11
C PRO A 237 19.93 46.63 -23.88
N TRP A 238 20.90 45.80 -23.64
CA TRP A 238 21.86 45.95 -22.55
C TRP A 238 22.57 47.30 -22.55
N SER A 239 22.71 47.88 -23.72
CA SER A 239 23.20 49.27 -23.90
C SER A 239 22.33 50.32 -23.21
N ASP A 240 21.01 50.14 -23.18
CA ASP A 240 20.11 51.07 -22.52
C ASP A 240 20.10 50.91 -21.00
N ILE A 241 20.19 49.66 -20.49
CA ILE A 241 20.37 49.40 -19.07
C ILE A 241 21.69 50.01 -18.58
N GLN A 242 22.76 49.85 -19.35
CA GLN A 242 24.07 50.40 -19.03
C GLN A 242 24.04 51.94 -19.05
N LYS A 243 23.31 52.53 -19.98
CA LYS A 243 23.13 53.96 -20.08
C LYS A 243 22.36 54.55 -18.89
N TYR A 244 21.23 53.92 -18.52
CA TYR A 244 20.45 54.34 -17.35
C TYR A 244 21.20 54.13 -16.05
N TRP A 245 22.01 53.07 -15.97
CA TRP A 245 22.85 52.75 -14.81
C TRP A 245 23.99 53.78 -14.65
N MET A 246 24.66 54.19 -15.76
CA MET A 246 25.68 55.22 -15.73
C MET A 246 25.08 56.60 -15.42
N MET A 247 23.87 56.88 -15.88
CA MET A 247 23.14 58.10 -15.55
C MET A 247 22.71 58.15 -14.08
N PHE A 248 22.31 57.01 -13.50
CA PHE A 248 22.00 56.85 -12.08
C PHE A 248 23.25 57.03 -11.21
N LEU A 249 24.37 56.39 -11.54
CA LEU A 249 25.64 56.57 -10.86
C LEU A 249 26.16 57.99 -10.96
N GLY A 250 25.97 58.67 -12.13
CA GLY A 250 26.29 60.06 -12.31
C GLY A 250 25.45 60.98 -11.42
N ALA A 251 24.16 60.71 -11.30
CA ALA A 251 23.26 61.46 -10.40
C ALA A 251 23.62 61.25 -8.93
N LEU A 252 24.06 60.05 -8.55
CA LEU A 252 24.57 59.77 -7.19
C LEU A 252 25.88 60.51 -6.89
N ALA A 253 26.78 60.60 -7.88
CA ALA A 253 28.08 61.31 -7.73
C ALA A 253 27.92 62.81 -7.64
N THR A 254 26.85 63.38 -8.21
CA THR A 254 26.59 64.85 -8.11
C THR A 254 25.83 65.25 -6.85
N ALA A 255 25.28 64.27 -6.09
CA ALA A 255 24.63 64.52 -4.81
C ALA A 255 25.64 64.49 -3.63
N GLU A 256 26.68 65.25 -3.73
CA GLU A 256 27.82 65.27 -2.73
C GLU A 256 27.43 65.66 -1.31
N GLY A 257 26.16 65.96 -1.02
CA GLY A 257 25.72 66.28 0.36
C GLY A 257 25.05 65.14 1.12
N PHE A 258 24.65 64.07 0.45
CA PHE A 258 23.77 63.05 1.06
C PHE A 258 24.49 61.74 1.49
N ILE A 259 25.72 61.52 1.03
CA ILE A 259 26.39 60.22 1.15
C ILE A 259 27.34 60.19 2.39
N TYR A 260 27.71 61.28 2.97
CA TYR A 260 28.76 61.36 4.02
C TYR A 260 28.23 61.17 5.45
N ASP A 261 26.93 61.23 5.71
CA ASP A 261 26.39 61.19 7.08
C ASP A 261 25.73 59.85 7.46
N SER A 262 25.73 58.85 6.59
CA SER A 262 25.16 57.52 6.87
C SER A 262 26.05 56.39 6.35
N GLY A 263 27.15 56.11 7.10
CA GLY A 263 28.13 55.05 6.79
C GLY A 263 27.61 53.62 6.71
N GLY A 264 26.29 53.41 6.69
CA GLY A 264 25.63 52.13 6.49
C GLY A 264 24.92 51.95 5.16
N LEU A 265 24.53 53.04 4.45
CA LEU A 265 23.69 52.94 3.24
C LEU A 265 24.46 52.52 1.99
N THR A 266 25.73 52.91 1.88
CA THR A 266 26.57 52.61 0.72
C THR A 266 26.95 51.12 0.62
N LEU A 267 27.22 50.46 1.74
CA LEU A 267 27.54 49.04 1.79
C LEU A 267 26.30 48.19 1.48
N ASN A 268 25.11 48.57 1.96
CA ASN A 268 23.85 47.84 1.65
C ASN A 268 23.45 47.99 0.20
N ALA A 269 23.64 49.16 -0.43
CA ALA A 269 23.33 49.36 -1.86
C ALA A 269 24.26 48.50 -2.74
N LEU A 270 25.55 48.42 -2.43
CA LEU A 270 26.51 47.59 -3.15
C LEU A 270 26.24 46.07 -2.97
N GLN A 271 25.84 45.65 -1.76
CA GLN A 271 25.42 44.27 -1.52
C GLN A 271 24.13 43.91 -2.25
N PHE A 272 23.14 44.80 -2.27
CA PHE A 272 21.87 44.59 -2.99
C PHE A 272 22.10 44.48 -4.49
N VAL A 273 22.91 45.33 -5.06
CA VAL A 273 23.29 45.32 -6.49
C VAL A 273 24.14 44.10 -6.84
N GLY A 274 25.12 43.73 -5.98
CA GLY A 274 25.90 42.52 -6.16
C GLY A 274 25.05 41.27 -6.13
N GLY A 275 24.09 41.16 -5.19
CA GLY A 275 23.14 40.08 -5.12
C GLY A 275 22.22 39.97 -6.33
N MET A 276 21.77 41.10 -6.87
CA MET A 276 20.90 41.15 -8.05
C MET A 276 21.66 40.75 -9.32
N LEU A 277 22.91 41.18 -9.47
CA LEU A 277 23.77 40.77 -10.61
C LEU A 277 24.16 39.29 -10.54
N TRP A 278 24.40 38.78 -9.35
CA TRP A 278 24.71 37.35 -9.14
C TRP A 278 23.50 36.46 -9.45
N SER A 279 22.29 36.86 -9.06
CA SER A 279 21.06 36.13 -9.37
C SER A 279 20.72 36.11 -10.85
N THR A 280 21.00 37.20 -11.59
CA THR A 280 20.81 37.24 -13.06
C THR A 280 21.86 36.40 -13.78
N ALA A 281 23.12 36.40 -13.34
CA ALA A 281 24.17 35.54 -13.92
C ALA A 281 23.89 34.03 -13.71
N LEU A 282 23.35 33.64 -12.56
CA LEU A 282 22.91 32.26 -12.31
C LEU A 282 21.68 31.90 -13.15
N ALA A 283 20.76 32.84 -13.37
CA ALA A 283 19.59 32.60 -14.24
C ALA A 283 19.99 32.42 -15.70
N GLU A 284 21.00 33.17 -16.19
CA GLU A 284 21.54 33.04 -17.55
C GLU A 284 22.34 31.72 -17.71
N ALA A 285 23.10 31.29 -16.71
CA ALA A 285 23.81 30.04 -16.72
C ALA A 285 22.85 28.84 -16.75
N GLY A 286 21.76 28.89 -15.96
CA GLY A 286 20.70 27.89 -15.95
C GLY A 286 19.88 27.83 -17.24
N ALA A 287 19.69 28.98 -17.92
CA ALA A 287 19.02 29.05 -19.22
C ALA A 287 19.88 28.49 -20.35
N ALA A 288 21.20 28.71 -20.31
CA ALA A 288 22.16 28.15 -21.25
C ALA A 288 22.27 26.62 -21.13
N GLU A 289 22.24 26.09 -19.92
CA GLU A 289 22.22 24.62 -19.66
C GLU A 289 20.91 23.98 -20.12
N ALA A 290 19.76 24.65 -19.90
CA ALA A 290 18.46 24.17 -20.38
C ALA A 290 18.34 24.21 -21.92
N ALA A 291 18.99 25.14 -22.59
CA ALA A 291 19.05 25.22 -24.06
C ALA A 291 19.99 24.14 -24.66
N ALA A 292 21.08 23.78 -23.95
CA ALA A 292 21.99 22.73 -24.36
C ALA A 292 21.41 21.31 -24.10
N GLY A 293 20.51 21.15 -23.11
CA GLY A 293 19.86 19.88 -22.77
C GLY A 293 18.74 19.43 -23.72
N ALA A 294 18.29 20.28 -24.63
CA ALA A 294 17.27 19.93 -25.63
C ALA A 294 17.85 19.11 -26.83
N GLY A 295 19.14 18.86 -26.85
CA GLY A 295 19.84 18.12 -27.90
C GLY A 295 20.70 16.99 -27.37
N GLY A 296 20.11 15.93 -26.81
CA GLY A 296 20.83 14.69 -26.64
C GLY A 296 20.94 14.18 -25.21
N ALA A 297 20.55 12.93 -25.04
CA ALA A 297 20.61 12.13 -23.82
C ALA A 297 22.06 11.76 -23.36
N ALA A 298 22.97 12.71 -23.35
CA ALA A 298 24.36 12.50 -22.98
C ALA A 298 24.83 13.19 -21.69
N GLY A 299 23.96 13.95 -21.02
CA GLY A 299 24.34 14.74 -19.83
C GLY A 299 24.36 13.99 -18.49
N TRP A 300 23.81 12.80 -18.40
CA TRP A 300 23.72 12.05 -17.12
C TRP A 300 24.98 11.22 -16.79
N SER A 301 25.90 11.05 -17.72
CA SER A 301 27.15 10.29 -17.46
C SER A 301 28.28 11.10 -16.81
N ALA A 302 28.19 12.42 -16.77
CA ALA A 302 29.23 13.29 -16.20
C ALA A 302 29.17 13.38 -14.64
N TRP A 303 28.01 13.19 -14.04
CA TRP A 303 27.85 13.28 -12.58
C TRP A 303 28.26 12.03 -11.81
N SER A 304 28.33 10.88 -12.47
CA SER A 304 28.76 9.62 -11.83
C SER A 304 30.29 9.47 -11.70
N GLN A 305 31.08 10.35 -12.29
CA GLN A 305 32.55 10.25 -12.26
C GLN A 305 33.23 11.19 -11.24
N LEU A 306 32.49 12.07 -10.57
CA LEU A 306 33.05 13.00 -9.55
C LEU A 306 32.90 12.50 -8.10
N GLY A 307 32.38 11.29 -7.88
CA GLY A 307 32.15 10.69 -6.55
C GLY A 307 33.14 9.61 -6.12
N ALA A 308 34.23 9.36 -6.85
CA ALA A 308 35.23 8.37 -6.47
C ALA A 308 36.60 9.01 -6.28
N GLY A 309 36.82 9.61 -5.10
CA GLY A 309 38.13 9.95 -4.58
C GLY A 309 38.49 9.00 -3.43
N PRO A 310 39.75 8.54 -3.31
CA PRO A 310 40.14 7.47 -2.41
C PRO A 310 40.35 7.97 -0.98
N VAL A 311 39.88 7.21 -0.01
CA VAL A 311 40.57 6.69 1.20
C VAL A 311 39.67 5.63 1.83
#